data_5f69ef498e15196afd66afe9f0dcbfed
#
_entry.id   5f69ef498e15196afd66afe9f0dcbfed
#
_cell.length_a   1.000
_cell.length_b   1.000
_cell.length_c   1.000
_cell.angle_alpha   90.00
_cell.angle_beta   90.00
_cell.angle_gamma   90.00
#
_symmetry.space_group_name_H-M   'P 1'
#
loop_
_entity.id
_entity.type
_entity.pdbx_description
1 polymer ?
#
loop_
_entity_poly.entity_id
_entity_poly.type
_entity_poly.pdbx_seq_one_letter_code
_entity_poly.pdbx_strand_id
1 'polypeptide(L)'
;MNKKQKKNLQRIIIALILVLILKLLPQFPTPVELVLYCIPYLVVGWDVLRKALLGIKNRQPFDECFLMAVATVGAFALGDYVEGCAVIIFYQIGELFQSVAVGKSRQSISSLMDIRPDYANIEGEDGRLEQVDPDDVEIGTVIVVQPGERVPIDGVIVEGASALNTAALTGESLPRDVQTGDEVISGCVNMTGLLKVKTTKEFGESTVSKILDLVENSSMKKARAENFITRFARVYTPAVCYGALALAFIPPIVLLLMGQPARFGDWVYRALTFLVISCPCALVISIPLSFFGGIGGASACGILVKGSTYLEELARTGIVVFDKTGTLTQGTFKVTGIHPAEGTSEEQLVEAAALAESWSKHPISLSIKAAYGREIDPNRVTDVQELGGHGVTAKVDGRTVAAGNARLMEKLGLKAPAVSETGTIVHVAIEGMYAGYLLIADVVKPHSAQAIRGLKDAGVRKAVMLTGDAEPVAKAVSAELGLDEYHAGLLPGDKVDQIETLLAAKRPKENLAFVGDGINDAPVLSRADVGIAMGALGSDAAIEAADVVLMDDDPAKIALAMRIARRTLRIVYQNIVFALAIKFACLVLGALGLASMWTAIFADVGVMVLAVLNATRALYTKDLAKKNEQ
;
A
#
# COMPACT_ATOMS: atom_id res chain seq x y z
N MET A 1 -12.17 -6.33 -22.16
CA MET A 1 -11.40 -7.42 -22.82
C MET A 1 -10.53 -6.84 -23.92
N ASN A 2 -9.23 -7.14 -23.89
CA ASN A 2 -8.28 -6.71 -24.93
C ASN A 2 -8.41 -7.56 -26.22
N LYS A 3 -7.72 -7.16 -27.31
CA LYS A 3 -7.78 -7.89 -28.63
C LYS A 3 -7.41 -9.37 -28.50
N LYS A 4 -6.43 -9.72 -27.66
CA LYS A 4 -5.96 -11.10 -27.45
C LYS A 4 -7.02 -11.94 -26.73
N GLN A 5 -7.67 -11.40 -25.71
CA GLN A 5 -8.76 -12.06 -24.97
C GLN A 5 -9.98 -12.30 -25.84
N LYS A 6 -10.36 -11.33 -26.70
CA LYS A 6 -11.46 -11.51 -27.67
C LYS A 6 -11.17 -12.63 -28.67
N LYS A 7 -9.92 -12.68 -29.19
CA LYS A 7 -9.49 -13.76 -30.11
C LYS A 7 -9.54 -15.14 -29.43
N ASN A 8 -9.12 -15.23 -28.16
CA ASN A 8 -9.16 -16.49 -27.41
C ASN A 8 -10.61 -16.94 -27.18
N LEU A 9 -11.50 -16.00 -26.80
CA LEU A 9 -12.93 -16.29 -26.65
C LEU A 9 -13.55 -16.84 -27.97
N GLN A 10 -13.23 -16.21 -29.10
CA GLN A 10 -13.71 -16.70 -30.42
C GLN A 10 -13.25 -18.13 -30.69
N ARG A 11 -11.96 -18.47 -30.45
CA ARG A 11 -11.43 -19.83 -30.63
C ARG A 11 -12.13 -20.85 -29.75
N ILE A 12 -12.40 -20.49 -28.48
CA ILE A 12 -13.14 -21.35 -27.53
C ILE A 12 -14.57 -21.60 -28.03
N ILE A 13 -15.29 -20.56 -28.47
CA ILE A 13 -16.67 -20.68 -28.98
C ILE A 13 -16.69 -21.55 -30.23
N ILE A 14 -15.77 -21.32 -31.18
CA ILE A 14 -15.67 -22.12 -32.42
C ILE A 14 -15.44 -23.60 -32.09
N ALA A 15 -14.46 -23.88 -31.20
CA ALA A 15 -14.16 -25.27 -30.84
C ALA A 15 -15.33 -25.95 -30.13
N LEU A 16 -16.04 -25.23 -29.23
CA LEU A 16 -17.21 -25.74 -28.52
C LEU A 16 -18.35 -26.09 -29.51
N ILE A 17 -18.64 -25.20 -30.47
CA ILE A 17 -19.65 -25.43 -31.50
C ILE A 17 -19.27 -26.66 -32.36
N LEU A 18 -18.00 -26.75 -32.79
CA LEU A 18 -17.53 -27.89 -33.59
C LEU A 18 -17.67 -29.22 -32.84
N VAL A 19 -17.26 -29.27 -31.54
CA VAL A 19 -17.41 -30.48 -30.73
C VAL A 19 -18.87 -30.86 -30.55
N LEU A 20 -19.76 -29.85 -30.33
CA LEU A 20 -21.20 -30.09 -30.19
C LEU A 20 -21.82 -30.63 -31.48
N ILE A 21 -21.45 -30.09 -32.65
CA ILE A 21 -21.90 -30.58 -33.97
C ILE A 21 -21.42 -32.02 -34.18
N LEU A 22 -20.13 -32.29 -33.93
CA LEU A 22 -19.57 -33.64 -34.11
C LEU A 22 -20.26 -34.67 -33.19
N LYS A 23 -20.64 -34.29 -31.97
CA LYS A 23 -21.36 -35.16 -31.04
C LYS A 23 -22.80 -35.46 -31.47
N LEU A 24 -23.44 -34.57 -32.25
CA LEU A 24 -24.81 -34.73 -32.76
C LEU A 24 -24.85 -35.51 -34.10
N LEU A 25 -23.70 -35.66 -34.78
CA LEU A 25 -23.62 -36.42 -36.01
C LEU A 25 -23.58 -37.94 -35.72
N PRO A 26 -23.98 -38.78 -36.65
CA PRO A 26 -23.87 -40.25 -36.53
C PRO A 26 -22.39 -40.66 -36.38
N GLN A 27 -22.16 -41.78 -35.69
CA GLN A 27 -20.80 -42.30 -35.45
C GLN A 27 -20.06 -42.57 -36.77
N PHE A 28 -18.86 -42.07 -36.89
CA PHE A 28 -17.96 -42.27 -38.00
C PHE A 28 -16.98 -43.44 -37.73
N PRO A 29 -16.34 -44.04 -38.77
CA PRO A 29 -15.25 -44.94 -38.55
C PRO A 29 -14.13 -44.28 -37.74
N THR A 30 -13.51 -45.01 -36.81
CA THR A 30 -12.50 -44.52 -35.86
C THR A 30 -11.44 -43.57 -36.45
N PRO A 31 -10.81 -43.87 -37.64
CA PRO A 31 -9.80 -42.97 -38.20
C PRO A 31 -10.38 -41.62 -38.69
N VAL A 32 -11.64 -41.62 -39.15
CA VAL A 32 -12.32 -40.40 -39.59
C VAL A 32 -12.73 -39.55 -38.36
N GLU A 33 -13.22 -40.20 -37.33
CA GLU A 33 -13.59 -39.55 -36.06
C GLU A 33 -12.39 -38.88 -35.42
N LEU A 34 -11.22 -39.56 -35.36
CA LEU A 34 -9.98 -38.99 -34.89
C LEU A 34 -9.63 -37.67 -35.62
N VAL A 35 -9.66 -37.68 -36.96
CA VAL A 35 -9.32 -36.50 -37.77
C VAL A 35 -10.30 -35.36 -37.52
N LEU A 36 -11.59 -35.66 -37.42
CA LEU A 36 -12.63 -34.66 -37.18
C LEU A 36 -12.47 -33.97 -35.80
N TYR A 37 -12.20 -34.75 -34.74
CA TYR A 37 -11.96 -34.18 -33.41
C TYR A 37 -10.60 -33.50 -33.26
N CYS A 38 -9.60 -33.83 -34.07
CA CYS A 38 -8.33 -33.11 -34.12
C CYS A 38 -8.52 -31.62 -34.54
N ILE A 39 -9.53 -31.30 -35.36
CA ILE A 39 -9.76 -29.95 -35.82
C ILE A 39 -10.10 -29.00 -34.63
N PRO A 40 -11.19 -29.19 -33.85
CA PRO A 40 -11.49 -28.35 -32.72
C PRO A 40 -10.40 -28.39 -31.63
N TYR A 41 -9.75 -29.55 -31.44
CA TYR A 41 -8.63 -29.70 -30.51
C TYR A 41 -7.45 -28.77 -30.88
N LEU A 42 -7.02 -28.74 -32.13
CA LEU A 42 -5.93 -27.89 -32.60
C LEU A 42 -6.33 -26.40 -32.64
N VAL A 43 -7.59 -26.09 -32.99
CA VAL A 43 -8.08 -24.70 -32.96
C VAL A 43 -7.92 -24.06 -31.58
N VAL A 44 -8.23 -24.78 -30.51
CA VAL A 44 -8.18 -24.24 -29.15
C VAL A 44 -6.90 -24.58 -28.40
N GLY A 45 -6.28 -25.75 -28.69
CA GLY A 45 -5.15 -26.32 -27.93
C GLY A 45 -3.77 -26.01 -28.48
N TRP A 46 -3.65 -25.44 -29.70
CA TRP A 46 -2.34 -25.19 -30.33
C TRP A 46 -1.35 -24.45 -29.44
N ASP A 47 -1.80 -23.43 -28.72
CA ASP A 47 -0.95 -22.62 -27.85
C ASP A 47 -0.42 -23.43 -26.67
N VAL A 48 -1.24 -24.33 -26.12
CA VAL A 48 -0.88 -25.23 -25.01
C VAL A 48 0.16 -26.24 -25.46
N LEU A 49 -0.09 -26.88 -26.59
CA LEU A 49 0.85 -27.85 -27.17
C LEU A 49 2.21 -27.21 -27.50
N ARG A 50 2.18 -26.00 -28.10
CA ARG A 50 3.41 -25.27 -28.42
C ARG A 50 4.18 -24.90 -27.15
N LYS A 51 3.50 -24.42 -26.10
CA LYS A 51 4.14 -24.10 -24.80
C LYS A 51 4.73 -25.34 -24.15
N ALA A 52 4.01 -26.46 -24.13
CA ALA A 52 4.51 -27.74 -23.62
C ALA A 52 5.79 -28.21 -24.34
N LEU A 53 5.81 -28.13 -25.66
CA LEU A 53 7.00 -28.48 -26.46
C LEU A 53 8.17 -27.54 -26.19
N LEU A 54 7.92 -26.24 -26.06
CA LEU A 54 8.95 -25.26 -25.70
C LEU A 54 9.48 -25.49 -24.30
N GLY A 55 8.62 -25.87 -23.34
CA GLY A 55 9.00 -26.22 -21.96
C GLY A 55 10.00 -27.41 -21.96
N ILE A 56 9.71 -28.43 -22.72
CA ILE A 56 10.62 -29.60 -22.89
C ILE A 56 11.96 -29.15 -23.48
N LYS A 57 11.93 -28.33 -24.56
CA LYS A 57 13.14 -27.80 -25.20
C LYS A 57 13.99 -26.96 -24.24
N ASN A 58 13.34 -26.18 -23.36
CA ASN A 58 14.01 -25.30 -22.38
C ASN A 58 14.38 -26.03 -21.07
N ARG A 59 14.32 -27.37 -21.03
CA ARG A 59 14.61 -28.20 -19.84
C ARG A 59 13.74 -27.90 -18.64
N GLN A 60 12.51 -27.41 -18.86
CA GLN A 60 11.47 -27.21 -17.87
C GLN A 60 10.20 -28.00 -18.25
N PRO A 61 10.27 -29.35 -18.28
CA PRO A 61 9.19 -30.17 -18.84
C PRO A 61 7.96 -30.27 -17.94
N PHE A 62 8.06 -29.96 -16.65
CA PHE A 62 6.98 -30.17 -15.70
C PHE A 62 6.22 -28.85 -15.42
N ASP A 63 5.62 -28.27 -16.46
CA ASP A 63 4.69 -27.15 -16.33
C ASP A 63 3.23 -27.61 -16.51
N GLU A 64 2.28 -26.70 -16.24
CA GLU A 64 0.85 -26.98 -16.38
C GLU A 64 0.45 -27.31 -17.83
N CYS A 65 1.08 -26.65 -18.81
CA CYS A 65 0.82 -26.91 -20.22
C CYS A 65 1.25 -28.31 -20.63
N PHE A 66 2.36 -28.82 -20.07
CA PHE A 66 2.82 -30.20 -20.29
C PHE A 66 1.83 -31.21 -19.71
N LEU A 67 1.35 -31.01 -18.46
CA LEU A 67 0.36 -31.90 -17.85
C LEU A 67 -0.92 -31.98 -18.68
N MET A 68 -1.43 -30.83 -19.15
CA MET A 68 -2.62 -30.76 -19.99
C MET A 68 -2.39 -31.43 -21.36
N ALA A 69 -1.23 -31.19 -21.99
CA ALA A 69 -0.90 -31.81 -23.26
C ALA A 69 -0.83 -33.34 -23.14
N VAL A 70 -0.15 -33.86 -22.12
CA VAL A 70 -0.05 -35.33 -21.89
C VAL A 70 -1.42 -35.94 -21.63
N ALA A 71 -2.24 -35.30 -20.79
CA ALA A 71 -3.58 -35.80 -20.45
C ALA A 71 -4.50 -35.82 -21.67
N THR A 72 -4.51 -34.76 -22.48
CA THR A 72 -5.40 -34.66 -23.64
C THR A 72 -4.95 -35.53 -24.80
N VAL A 73 -3.65 -35.62 -25.10
CA VAL A 73 -3.10 -36.54 -26.12
C VAL A 73 -3.32 -37.99 -25.68
N GLY A 74 -3.16 -38.28 -24.38
CA GLY A 74 -3.45 -39.60 -23.82
C GLY A 74 -4.92 -40.01 -23.96
N ALA A 75 -5.86 -39.09 -23.74
CA ALA A 75 -7.30 -39.31 -23.95
C ALA A 75 -7.58 -39.62 -25.43
N PHE A 76 -6.96 -38.90 -26.37
CA PHE A 76 -7.08 -39.19 -27.79
C PHE A 76 -6.50 -40.60 -28.15
N ALA A 77 -5.39 -41.02 -27.52
CA ALA A 77 -4.82 -42.33 -27.73
C ALA A 77 -5.71 -43.47 -27.19
N LEU A 78 -6.52 -43.20 -26.16
CA LEU A 78 -7.52 -44.15 -25.64
C LEU A 78 -8.83 -44.17 -26.42
N GLY A 79 -9.04 -43.23 -27.38
CA GLY A 79 -10.26 -43.12 -28.17
C GLY A 79 -11.30 -42.17 -27.53
N ASP A 80 -10.99 -41.53 -26.42
CA ASP A 80 -11.90 -40.61 -25.71
C ASP A 80 -11.75 -39.17 -26.23
N TYR A 81 -12.04 -38.98 -27.53
CA TYR A 81 -11.84 -37.72 -28.27
C TYR A 81 -12.64 -36.56 -27.69
N VAL A 82 -13.91 -36.81 -27.29
CA VAL A 82 -14.79 -35.81 -26.71
C VAL A 82 -14.22 -35.28 -25.39
N GLU A 83 -13.74 -36.18 -24.53
CA GLU A 83 -13.16 -35.83 -23.25
C GLU A 83 -11.85 -35.06 -23.43
N GLY A 84 -10.96 -35.48 -24.34
CA GLY A 84 -9.74 -34.76 -24.66
C GLY A 84 -10.00 -33.33 -25.16
N CYS A 85 -11.02 -33.14 -26.03
CA CYS A 85 -11.46 -31.81 -26.46
C CYS A 85 -12.06 -31.00 -25.31
N ALA A 86 -12.88 -31.63 -24.46
CA ALA A 86 -13.49 -30.96 -23.32
C ALA A 86 -12.43 -30.43 -22.34
N VAL A 87 -11.43 -31.24 -21.97
CA VAL A 87 -10.34 -30.84 -21.08
C VAL A 87 -9.65 -29.58 -21.59
N ILE A 88 -9.25 -29.55 -22.86
CA ILE A 88 -8.50 -28.41 -23.41
C ILE A 88 -9.39 -27.15 -23.56
N ILE A 89 -10.69 -27.32 -23.89
CA ILE A 89 -11.64 -26.22 -23.96
C ILE A 89 -11.84 -25.59 -22.57
N PHE A 90 -12.09 -26.42 -21.54
CA PHE A 90 -12.29 -25.91 -20.18
C PHE A 90 -11.00 -25.29 -19.62
N TYR A 91 -9.85 -25.86 -19.90
CA TYR A 91 -8.57 -25.24 -19.55
C TYR A 91 -8.45 -23.84 -20.16
N GLN A 92 -8.76 -23.67 -21.44
CA GLN A 92 -8.71 -22.37 -22.12
C GLN A 92 -9.78 -21.39 -21.61
N ILE A 93 -10.95 -21.87 -21.17
CA ILE A 93 -11.96 -21.04 -20.47
C ILE A 93 -11.35 -20.53 -19.16
N GLY A 94 -10.67 -21.40 -18.41
CA GLY A 94 -9.96 -21.05 -17.18
C GLY A 94 -8.89 -19.98 -17.40
N GLU A 95 -8.02 -20.19 -18.41
CA GLU A 95 -6.98 -19.24 -18.80
C GLU A 95 -7.56 -17.87 -19.21
N LEU A 96 -8.67 -17.89 -19.96
CA LEU A 96 -9.35 -16.65 -20.34
C LEU A 96 -9.92 -15.92 -19.13
N PHE A 97 -10.61 -16.65 -18.23
CA PHE A 97 -11.15 -16.08 -16.98
C PHE A 97 -10.05 -15.48 -16.11
N GLN A 98 -8.93 -16.20 -15.96
CA GLN A 98 -7.72 -15.72 -15.29
C GLN A 98 -7.22 -14.40 -15.90
N SER A 99 -7.02 -14.40 -17.22
CA SER A 99 -6.51 -13.23 -17.94
C SER A 99 -7.42 -12.00 -17.77
N VAL A 100 -8.74 -12.21 -17.74
CA VAL A 100 -9.72 -11.14 -17.51
C VAL A 100 -9.68 -10.66 -16.05
N ALA A 101 -9.65 -11.59 -15.08
CA ALA A 101 -9.62 -11.27 -13.66
C ALA A 101 -8.35 -10.52 -13.26
N VAL A 102 -7.18 -11.00 -13.70
CA VAL A 102 -5.89 -10.33 -13.48
C VAL A 102 -5.85 -8.97 -14.18
N GLY A 103 -6.36 -8.89 -15.42
CA GLY A 103 -6.47 -7.64 -16.15
C GLY A 103 -7.35 -6.62 -15.43
N LYS A 104 -8.48 -7.03 -14.89
CA LYS A 104 -9.39 -6.15 -14.14
C LYS A 104 -8.78 -5.71 -12.80
N SER A 105 -8.07 -6.59 -12.10
CA SER A 105 -7.36 -6.24 -10.86
C SER A 105 -6.22 -5.25 -11.14
N ARG A 106 -5.44 -5.46 -12.20
CA ARG A 106 -4.42 -4.50 -12.65
C ARG A 106 -5.04 -3.18 -13.10
N GLN A 107 -6.20 -3.20 -13.75
CA GLN A 107 -6.90 -1.99 -14.18
C GLN A 107 -7.44 -1.19 -12.98
N SER A 108 -7.82 -1.83 -11.87
CA SER A 108 -8.17 -1.14 -10.62
C SER A 108 -6.95 -0.47 -9.97
N ILE A 109 -5.74 -1.01 -10.17
CA ILE A 109 -4.48 -0.36 -9.81
C ILE A 109 -4.14 0.72 -10.85
N SER A 110 -4.39 0.47 -12.13
CA SER A 110 -4.18 1.43 -13.23
C SER A 110 -5.18 2.60 -13.24
N SER A 111 -6.34 2.48 -12.61
CA SER A 111 -7.21 3.64 -12.37
C SER A 111 -6.64 4.62 -11.35
N LEU A 112 -5.66 4.17 -10.54
CA LEU A 112 -4.77 5.05 -9.79
C LEU A 112 -3.72 5.70 -10.71
N MET A 113 -3.37 5.06 -11.84
CA MET A 113 -2.49 5.62 -12.87
C MET A 113 -3.22 6.67 -13.75
N ASP A 114 -4.55 6.73 -13.73
CA ASP A 114 -5.33 7.83 -14.31
C ASP A 114 -5.06 9.19 -13.61
N ILE A 115 -4.27 9.21 -12.53
CA ILE A 115 -3.78 10.45 -11.91
C ILE A 115 -2.66 11.12 -12.72
N ARG A 116 -2.01 10.41 -13.65
CA ARG A 116 -0.98 11.02 -14.52
C ARG A 116 -1.62 12.10 -15.39
N PRO A 117 -1.11 13.35 -15.34
CA PRO A 117 -1.52 14.39 -16.26
C PRO A 117 -0.98 14.11 -17.66
N ASP A 118 -1.82 14.35 -18.68
CA ASP A 118 -1.44 14.12 -20.08
C ASP A 118 -0.64 15.30 -20.65
N TYR A 119 -0.77 16.50 -20.08
CA TYR A 119 -0.15 17.75 -20.54
C TYR A 119 0.01 18.76 -19.39
N ALA A 120 0.87 19.75 -19.59
CA ALA A 120 0.96 20.98 -18.80
C ALA A 120 0.64 22.17 -19.70
N ASN A 121 -0.10 23.16 -19.21
CA ASN A 121 -0.31 24.43 -19.93
C ASN A 121 0.74 25.43 -19.46
N ILE A 122 1.52 25.99 -20.37
CA ILE A 122 2.44 27.13 -20.15
C ILE A 122 1.93 28.37 -20.88
N GLU A 123 2.18 29.54 -20.32
CA GLU A 123 1.82 30.80 -20.97
C GLU A 123 2.95 31.21 -21.94
N GLY A 124 2.66 31.20 -23.23
CA GLY A 124 3.61 31.64 -24.25
C GLY A 124 3.83 33.17 -24.26
N GLU A 125 4.83 33.66 -25.00
CA GLU A 125 5.17 35.08 -25.09
C GLU A 125 4.02 35.94 -25.63
N ASP A 126 3.07 35.34 -26.34
CA ASP A 126 1.87 35.99 -26.90
C ASP A 126 0.66 35.96 -25.94
N GLY A 127 0.83 35.45 -24.69
CA GLY A 127 -0.22 35.31 -23.70
C GLY A 127 -1.21 34.17 -23.98
N ARG A 128 -0.92 33.29 -24.95
CA ARG A 128 -1.72 32.11 -25.24
C ARG A 128 -1.18 30.91 -24.46
N LEU A 129 -2.11 30.04 -24.07
CA LEU A 129 -1.75 28.78 -23.41
C LEU A 129 -1.28 27.77 -24.47
N GLU A 130 -0.08 27.28 -24.30
CA GLU A 130 0.51 26.18 -25.07
C GLU A 130 0.52 24.91 -24.23
N GLN A 131 0.02 23.81 -24.82
CA GLN A 131 0.07 22.50 -24.19
C GLN A 131 1.39 21.81 -24.52
N VAL A 132 2.15 21.48 -23.48
CA VAL A 132 3.44 20.79 -23.59
C VAL A 132 3.38 19.45 -22.83
N ASP A 133 4.28 18.53 -23.17
CA ASP A 133 4.46 17.32 -22.36
C ASP A 133 5.02 17.73 -20.99
N PRO A 134 4.46 17.21 -19.88
CA PRO A 134 4.98 17.49 -18.54
C PRO A 134 6.47 17.15 -18.37
N ASP A 135 6.99 16.18 -19.12
CA ASP A 135 8.41 15.81 -19.10
C ASP A 135 9.33 16.91 -19.69
N ASP A 136 8.78 17.85 -20.49
CA ASP A 136 9.52 18.96 -21.10
C ASP A 136 9.50 20.24 -20.23
N VAL A 137 8.84 20.23 -19.07
CA VAL A 137 8.70 21.41 -18.20
C VAL A 137 9.87 21.50 -17.21
N GLU A 138 10.64 22.58 -17.30
CA GLU A 138 11.78 22.83 -16.40
C GLU A 138 11.32 23.36 -15.02
N ILE A 139 12.17 23.17 -14.00
CA ILE A 139 11.96 23.72 -12.66
C ILE A 139 11.94 25.25 -12.72
N GLY A 140 10.95 25.86 -12.06
CA GLY A 140 10.75 27.30 -12.02
C GLY A 140 9.84 27.85 -13.10
N THR A 141 9.38 27.01 -14.05
CA THR A 141 8.38 27.37 -15.06
C THR A 141 7.03 27.63 -14.39
N VAL A 142 6.30 28.64 -14.88
CA VAL A 142 4.93 28.90 -14.41
C VAL A 142 3.95 28.17 -15.31
N ILE A 143 3.26 27.21 -14.72
CA ILE A 143 2.19 26.44 -15.37
C ILE A 143 0.82 27.00 -15.00
N VAL A 144 -0.14 26.90 -15.90
CA VAL A 144 -1.52 27.35 -15.69
C VAL A 144 -2.44 26.15 -15.55
N VAL A 145 -3.17 26.06 -14.44
CA VAL A 145 -4.10 24.96 -14.16
C VAL A 145 -5.52 25.49 -14.12
N GLN A 146 -6.33 25.13 -15.11
CA GLN A 146 -7.71 25.55 -15.24
C GLN A 146 -8.66 24.72 -14.36
N PRO A 147 -9.85 25.22 -14.01
CA PRO A 147 -10.87 24.43 -13.33
C PRO A 147 -11.21 23.14 -14.11
N GLY A 148 -11.19 22.01 -13.43
CA GLY A 148 -11.37 20.68 -14.00
C GLY A 148 -10.08 19.98 -14.45
N GLU A 149 -8.97 20.70 -14.54
CA GLU A 149 -7.67 20.12 -14.89
C GLU A 149 -6.92 19.59 -13.67
N ARG A 150 -5.97 18.71 -13.94
CA ARG A 150 -5.05 18.19 -12.91
C ARG A 150 -3.81 19.05 -12.83
N VAL A 151 -3.30 19.24 -11.63
CA VAL A 151 -1.98 19.84 -11.42
C VAL A 151 -0.92 18.90 -12.00
N PRO A 152 -0.16 19.30 -13.04
CA PRO A 152 0.76 18.38 -13.72
C PRO A 152 2.05 18.12 -12.94
N ILE A 153 2.58 19.11 -12.24
CA ILE A 153 3.87 19.05 -11.55
C ILE A 153 3.74 19.74 -10.20
N ASP A 154 4.47 19.27 -9.19
CA ASP A 154 4.52 19.87 -7.86
C ASP A 154 5.05 21.31 -7.93
N GLY A 155 4.47 22.23 -7.18
CA GLY A 155 4.87 23.63 -7.21
C GLY A 155 4.24 24.49 -6.13
N VAL A 156 4.46 25.80 -6.23
CA VAL A 156 3.88 26.82 -5.34
C VAL A 156 2.97 27.72 -6.15
N ILE A 157 1.80 28.04 -5.63
CA ILE A 157 0.84 28.98 -6.26
C ILE A 157 1.43 30.38 -6.22
N VAL A 158 1.62 30.99 -7.40
CA VAL A 158 2.09 32.37 -7.55
C VAL A 158 0.94 33.35 -7.79
N GLU A 159 -0.19 32.85 -8.33
CA GLU A 159 -1.38 33.66 -8.60
C GLU A 159 -2.64 32.79 -8.56
N GLY A 160 -3.71 33.26 -7.93
CA GLY A 160 -5.01 32.63 -7.88
C GLY A 160 -5.35 32.01 -6.53
N ALA A 161 -6.60 31.60 -6.41
CA ALA A 161 -7.13 30.82 -5.28
C ALA A 161 -8.17 29.83 -5.80
N SER A 162 -8.22 28.63 -5.23
CA SER A 162 -9.14 27.57 -5.64
C SER A 162 -9.36 26.54 -4.53
N ALA A 163 -10.24 25.57 -4.81
CA ALA A 163 -10.35 24.32 -4.06
C ALA A 163 -9.73 23.17 -4.87
N LEU A 164 -8.87 22.38 -4.27
CA LEU A 164 -8.25 21.20 -4.88
C LEU A 164 -8.90 19.92 -4.37
N ASN A 165 -9.32 19.07 -5.30
CA ASN A 165 -9.76 17.73 -4.97
C ASN A 165 -8.54 16.79 -4.90
N THR A 166 -8.23 16.33 -3.69
CA THR A 166 -7.10 15.44 -3.40
C THR A 166 -7.52 13.97 -3.29
N ALA A 167 -8.81 13.65 -3.47
CA ALA A 167 -9.38 12.33 -3.21
C ALA A 167 -8.67 11.18 -3.94
N ALA A 168 -8.14 11.44 -5.15
CA ALA A 168 -7.42 10.44 -5.93
C ALA A 168 -6.06 10.06 -5.29
N LEU A 169 -5.46 10.96 -4.51
CA LEU A 169 -4.17 10.79 -3.85
C LEU A 169 -4.31 10.36 -2.38
N THR A 170 -5.11 11.12 -1.62
CA THR A 170 -5.23 10.94 -0.15
C THR A 170 -6.39 10.04 0.25
N GLY A 171 -7.38 9.84 -0.65
CA GLY A 171 -8.63 9.18 -0.35
C GLY A 171 -9.64 10.06 0.42
N GLU A 172 -9.28 11.31 0.72
CA GLU A 172 -10.18 12.27 1.39
C GLU A 172 -11.20 12.85 0.41
N SER A 173 -12.47 12.88 0.81
CA SER A 173 -13.55 13.38 -0.05
C SER A 173 -13.73 14.90 0.05
N LEU A 174 -13.16 15.57 1.06
CA LEU A 174 -13.27 17.01 1.24
C LEU A 174 -12.20 17.74 0.42
N PRO A 175 -12.58 18.70 -0.44
CA PRO A 175 -11.63 19.54 -1.15
C PRO A 175 -10.81 20.41 -0.18
N ARG A 176 -9.54 20.64 -0.51
CA ARG A 176 -8.64 21.54 0.22
C ARG A 176 -8.63 22.91 -0.45
N ASP A 177 -8.96 23.96 0.31
CA ASP A 177 -8.83 25.34 -0.17
C ASP A 177 -7.34 25.74 -0.24
N VAL A 178 -6.96 26.41 -1.32
CA VAL A 178 -5.60 26.88 -1.59
C VAL A 178 -5.57 28.28 -2.13
N GLN A 179 -4.51 29.01 -1.82
CA GLN A 179 -4.28 30.40 -2.21
C GLN A 179 -2.81 30.66 -2.60
N THR A 180 -2.53 31.86 -3.06
CA THR A 180 -1.17 32.29 -3.40
C THR A 180 -0.20 32.10 -2.22
N GLY A 181 0.91 31.43 -2.47
CA GLY A 181 1.94 31.04 -1.49
C GLY A 181 1.81 29.61 -0.98
N ASP A 182 0.69 28.93 -1.23
CA ASP A 182 0.51 27.54 -0.81
C ASP A 182 1.21 26.57 -1.77
N GLU A 183 1.73 25.47 -1.22
CA GLU A 183 2.26 24.37 -1.98
C GLU A 183 1.13 23.49 -2.55
N VAL A 184 1.28 23.11 -3.81
CA VAL A 184 0.38 22.20 -4.51
C VAL A 184 1.16 21.00 -5.07
N ILE A 185 0.50 19.85 -5.06
CA ILE A 185 1.07 18.58 -5.52
C ILE A 185 0.42 18.14 -6.83
N SER A 186 1.21 17.50 -7.65
CA SER A 186 0.76 16.90 -8.90
C SER A 186 -0.32 15.84 -8.66
N GLY A 187 -1.26 15.72 -9.62
CA GLY A 187 -2.37 14.77 -9.56
C GLY A 187 -3.64 15.25 -8.87
N CYS A 188 -3.60 16.35 -8.08
CA CYS A 188 -4.80 17.00 -7.57
C CYS A 188 -5.61 17.62 -8.71
N VAL A 189 -6.95 17.59 -8.60
CA VAL A 189 -7.84 18.21 -9.57
C VAL A 189 -8.23 19.61 -9.09
N ASN A 190 -7.94 20.63 -9.90
CA ASN A 190 -8.38 21.99 -9.65
C ASN A 190 -9.90 22.11 -9.86
N MET A 191 -10.65 22.68 -8.90
CA MET A 191 -12.12 22.63 -8.95
C MET A 191 -12.75 23.97 -9.38
N THR A 192 -12.28 25.09 -8.90
CA THR A 192 -13.06 26.35 -9.00
C THR A 192 -12.34 27.53 -9.67
N GLY A 193 -11.14 27.87 -9.23
CA GLY A 193 -10.39 29.02 -9.70
C GLY A 193 -9.27 28.68 -10.67
N LEU A 194 -8.81 29.66 -11.46
CA LEU A 194 -7.60 29.49 -12.25
C LEU A 194 -6.38 29.64 -11.32
N LEU A 195 -5.43 28.72 -11.43
CA LEU A 195 -4.19 28.74 -10.66
C LEU A 195 -2.99 28.90 -11.58
N LYS A 196 -2.05 29.80 -11.23
CA LYS A 196 -0.71 29.82 -11.79
C LYS A 196 0.24 29.25 -10.76
N VAL A 197 0.93 28.18 -11.12
CA VAL A 197 1.79 27.41 -10.24
C VAL A 197 3.21 27.44 -10.77
N LYS A 198 4.16 27.88 -9.95
CA LYS A 198 5.58 27.80 -10.26
C LYS A 198 6.12 26.44 -9.86
N THR A 199 6.63 25.68 -10.82
CA THR A 199 7.15 24.32 -10.60
C THR A 199 8.35 24.32 -9.66
N THR A 200 8.39 23.36 -8.75
CA THR A 200 9.49 23.15 -7.78
C THR A 200 10.29 21.89 -8.06
N LYS A 201 9.76 20.99 -8.88
CA LYS A 201 10.38 19.73 -9.27
C LYS A 201 10.26 19.50 -10.77
N GLU A 202 11.07 18.57 -11.31
CA GLU A 202 10.84 17.99 -12.63
C GLU A 202 9.68 16.99 -12.57
N PHE A 203 9.03 16.70 -13.71
CA PHE A 203 7.89 15.77 -13.74
C PHE A 203 8.26 14.38 -13.22
N GLY A 204 9.44 13.85 -13.59
CA GLY A 204 9.93 12.55 -13.11
C GLY A 204 10.10 12.46 -11.59
N GLU A 205 10.34 13.59 -10.92
CA GLU A 205 10.47 13.71 -9.46
C GLU A 205 9.17 14.17 -8.77
N SER A 206 8.12 14.42 -9.54
CA SER A 206 6.82 14.85 -9.02
C SER A 206 6.17 13.77 -8.15
N THR A 207 5.30 14.19 -7.25
CA THR A 207 4.56 13.28 -6.35
C THR A 207 3.80 12.20 -7.13
N VAL A 208 3.14 12.57 -8.24
CA VAL A 208 2.45 11.61 -9.11
C VAL A 208 3.40 10.59 -9.71
N SER A 209 4.53 11.02 -10.29
CA SER A 209 5.51 10.10 -10.88
C SER A 209 6.06 9.10 -9.86
N LYS A 210 6.37 9.55 -8.66
CA LYS A 210 6.82 8.67 -7.56
C LYS A 210 5.76 7.67 -7.12
N ILE A 211 4.50 8.10 -7.00
CA ILE A 211 3.37 7.20 -6.69
C ILE A 211 3.22 6.14 -7.77
N LEU A 212 3.28 6.54 -9.04
CA LEU A 212 3.17 5.63 -10.17
C LEU A 212 4.30 4.60 -10.18
N ASP A 213 5.54 5.04 -9.96
CA ASP A 213 6.71 4.16 -9.88
C ASP A 213 6.60 3.17 -8.70
N LEU A 214 6.16 3.64 -7.53
CA LEU A 214 5.91 2.79 -6.37
C LEU A 214 4.84 1.72 -6.65
N VAL A 215 3.76 2.09 -7.32
CA VAL A 215 2.67 1.16 -7.68
C VAL A 215 3.13 0.16 -8.74
N GLU A 216 3.87 0.60 -9.75
CA GLU A 216 4.39 -0.25 -10.82
C GLU A 216 5.45 -1.23 -10.28
N ASN A 217 6.36 -0.76 -9.46
CA ASN A 217 7.43 -1.56 -8.87
C ASN A 217 6.98 -2.40 -7.66
N SER A 218 5.82 -2.14 -7.08
CA SER A 218 5.27 -2.90 -5.94
C SER A 218 5.11 -4.40 -6.21
N SER A 219 5.04 -4.80 -7.50
CA SER A 219 4.95 -6.20 -7.91
C SER A 219 6.27 -6.98 -7.82
N MET A 220 7.41 -6.34 -7.57
CA MET A 220 8.73 -6.99 -7.61
C MET A 220 9.07 -7.78 -6.35
N LYS A 221 8.61 -7.39 -5.17
CA LYS A 221 8.86 -8.12 -3.91
C LYS A 221 7.69 -9.07 -3.60
N LYS A 222 7.90 -10.37 -3.85
CA LYS A 222 6.88 -11.42 -3.67
C LYS A 222 6.73 -11.83 -2.21
N ALA A 223 5.50 -11.90 -1.71
CA ALA A 223 5.16 -12.42 -0.39
C ALA A 223 5.67 -13.84 -0.15
N ARG A 224 5.84 -14.20 1.14
CA ARG A 224 6.24 -15.58 1.52
C ARG A 224 5.25 -16.62 0.99
N ALA A 225 3.94 -16.29 0.99
CA ALA A 225 2.91 -17.15 0.43
C ALA A 225 3.09 -17.39 -1.08
N GLU A 226 3.47 -16.36 -1.87
CA GLU A 226 3.77 -16.49 -3.29
C GLU A 226 5.04 -17.31 -3.54
N ASN A 227 6.07 -17.10 -2.73
CA ASN A 227 7.31 -17.87 -2.77
C ASN A 227 7.08 -19.34 -2.39
N PHE A 228 6.19 -19.59 -1.42
CA PHE A 228 5.78 -20.95 -1.06
C PHE A 228 5.17 -21.68 -2.24
N ILE A 229 4.27 -21.04 -2.99
CA ILE A 229 3.63 -21.66 -4.16
C ILE A 229 4.65 -22.01 -5.24
N THR A 230 5.57 -21.09 -5.52
CA THR A 230 6.63 -21.34 -6.52
C THR A 230 7.50 -22.54 -6.12
N ARG A 231 7.84 -22.66 -4.83
CA ARG A 231 8.59 -23.82 -4.30
C ARG A 231 7.74 -25.09 -4.30
N PHE A 232 6.48 -24.98 -3.89
CA PHE A 232 5.54 -26.09 -3.87
C PHE A 232 5.34 -26.66 -5.27
N ALA A 233 5.06 -25.83 -6.28
CA ALA A 233 4.88 -26.25 -7.66
C ALA A 233 6.11 -26.99 -8.22
N ARG A 234 7.31 -26.53 -7.88
CA ARG A 234 8.58 -27.15 -8.31
C ARG A 234 8.76 -28.59 -7.81
N VAL A 235 8.24 -28.90 -6.62
CA VAL A 235 8.33 -30.27 -6.03
C VAL A 235 7.08 -31.08 -6.36
N TYR A 236 5.93 -30.45 -6.28
CA TYR A 236 4.62 -31.10 -6.44
C TYR A 236 4.42 -31.65 -7.86
N THR A 237 4.72 -30.87 -8.90
CA THR A 237 4.46 -31.28 -10.29
C THR A 237 5.26 -32.53 -10.71
N PRO A 238 6.58 -32.62 -10.45
CA PRO A 238 7.31 -33.87 -10.69
C PRO A 238 6.77 -35.05 -9.88
N ALA A 239 6.43 -34.84 -8.59
CA ALA A 239 5.90 -35.90 -7.73
C ALA A 239 4.58 -36.46 -8.28
N VAL A 240 3.71 -35.59 -8.78
CA VAL A 240 2.45 -35.97 -9.43
C VAL A 240 2.69 -36.74 -10.73
N CYS A 241 3.63 -36.30 -11.57
CA CYS A 241 3.97 -37.01 -12.80
C CYS A 241 4.47 -38.45 -12.52
N TYR A 242 5.37 -38.61 -11.55
CA TYR A 242 5.84 -39.92 -11.13
C TYR A 242 4.72 -40.75 -10.49
N GLY A 243 3.83 -40.13 -9.69
CA GLY A 243 2.65 -40.79 -9.14
C GLY A 243 1.68 -41.28 -10.21
N ALA A 244 1.45 -40.50 -11.26
CA ALA A 244 0.62 -40.87 -12.40
C ALA A 244 1.25 -42.05 -13.19
N LEU A 245 2.57 -42.00 -13.43
CA LEU A 245 3.29 -43.12 -14.04
C LEU A 245 3.20 -44.39 -13.21
N ALA A 246 3.39 -44.27 -11.89
CA ALA A 246 3.23 -45.41 -10.99
C ALA A 246 1.81 -45.97 -11.02
N LEU A 247 0.78 -45.11 -11.05
CA LEU A 247 -0.62 -45.52 -11.16
C LEU A 247 -0.95 -46.19 -12.50
N ALA A 248 -0.34 -45.74 -13.59
CA ALA A 248 -0.54 -46.32 -14.92
C ALA A 248 0.05 -47.74 -15.06
N PHE A 249 1.18 -48.00 -14.40
CA PHE A 249 1.94 -49.23 -14.66
C PHE A 249 1.99 -50.22 -13.47
N ILE A 250 2.09 -49.77 -12.24
CA ILE A 250 2.26 -50.67 -11.08
C ILE A 250 1.02 -51.54 -10.87
N PRO A 251 -0.20 -51.05 -10.74
CA PRO A 251 -1.37 -51.88 -10.48
C PRO A 251 -1.66 -52.90 -11.58
N PRO A 252 -1.64 -52.55 -12.90
CA PRO A 252 -1.88 -53.56 -13.92
C PRO A 252 -0.79 -54.63 -14.01
N ILE A 253 0.48 -54.28 -13.72
CA ILE A 253 1.56 -55.27 -13.64
C ILE A 253 1.32 -56.21 -12.45
N VAL A 254 0.93 -55.70 -11.28
CA VAL A 254 0.61 -56.53 -10.10
C VAL A 254 -0.56 -57.47 -10.42
N LEU A 255 -1.64 -56.97 -11.04
CA LEU A 255 -2.78 -57.80 -11.46
C LEU A 255 -2.35 -58.89 -12.44
N LEU A 256 -1.48 -58.58 -13.39
CA LEU A 256 -0.94 -59.54 -14.33
C LEU A 256 -0.15 -60.66 -13.62
N LEU A 257 0.68 -60.26 -12.65
CA LEU A 257 1.45 -61.22 -11.84
C LEU A 257 0.56 -62.10 -10.94
N MET A 258 -0.62 -61.58 -10.57
CA MET A 258 -1.64 -62.31 -9.81
C MET A 258 -2.54 -63.18 -10.72
N GLY A 259 -2.30 -63.24 -12.01
CA GLY A 259 -3.11 -63.99 -12.97
C GLY A 259 -4.47 -63.38 -13.29
N GLN A 260 -4.67 -62.09 -12.96
CA GLN A 260 -5.89 -61.32 -13.24
C GLN A 260 -5.74 -60.47 -14.53
N PRO A 261 -6.84 -60.11 -15.21
CA PRO A 261 -6.78 -59.27 -16.41
C PRO A 261 -6.25 -57.87 -16.05
N ALA A 262 -5.16 -57.48 -16.64
CA ALA A 262 -4.41 -56.26 -16.31
C ALA A 262 -5.12 -54.95 -16.65
N ARG A 263 -6.05 -54.91 -17.60
CA ARG A 263 -6.85 -53.74 -18.04
C ARG A 263 -6.04 -52.44 -18.10
N PHE A 264 -4.91 -52.45 -18.82
CA PHE A 264 -4.00 -51.30 -18.91
C PHE A 264 -4.71 -50.00 -19.31
N GLY A 265 -5.70 -50.03 -20.21
CA GLY A 265 -6.48 -48.86 -20.63
C GLY A 265 -7.16 -48.15 -19.45
N ASP A 266 -7.78 -48.91 -18.55
CA ASP A 266 -8.47 -48.36 -17.38
C ASP A 266 -7.50 -47.64 -16.41
N TRP A 267 -6.30 -48.21 -16.21
CA TRP A 267 -5.27 -47.64 -15.36
C TRP A 267 -4.60 -46.42 -15.98
N VAL A 268 -4.37 -46.44 -17.29
CA VAL A 268 -3.91 -45.24 -18.02
C VAL A 268 -4.95 -44.13 -17.96
N TYR A 269 -6.24 -44.44 -18.16
CA TYR A 269 -7.31 -43.45 -18.03
C TYR A 269 -7.32 -42.82 -16.60
N ARG A 270 -7.20 -43.62 -15.54
CA ARG A 270 -7.11 -43.13 -14.15
C ARG A 270 -5.88 -42.24 -13.96
N ALA A 271 -4.74 -42.61 -14.51
CA ALA A 271 -3.51 -41.82 -14.44
C ALA A 271 -3.64 -40.49 -15.17
N LEU A 272 -4.29 -40.45 -16.34
CA LEU A 272 -4.56 -39.22 -17.07
C LEU A 272 -5.54 -38.31 -16.29
N THR A 273 -6.62 -38.89 -15.73
CA THR A 273 -7.55 -38.18 -14.84
C THR A 273 -6.83 -37.61 -13.62
N PHE A 274 -5.93 -38.38 -13.00
CA PHE A 274 -5.10 -37.96 -11.88
C PHE A 274 -4.20 -36.76 -12.26
N LEU A 275 -3.60 -36.75 -13.46
CA LEU A 275 -2.80 -35.62 -13.96
C LEU A 275 -3.65 -34.35 -14.12
N VAL A 276 -4.85 -34.44 -14.68
CA VAL A 276 -5.75 -33.28 -14.84
C VAL A 276 -6.13 -32.68 -13.49
N ILE A 277 -6.54 -33.51 -12.51
CA ILE A 277 -6.89 -33.05 -11.16
C ILE A 277 -5.71 -32.34 -10.49
N SER A 278 -4.49 -32.74 -10.80
CA SER A 278 -3.28 -32.30 -10.08
C SER A 278 -2.80 -30.89 -10.42
N CYS A 279 -3.37 -30.20 -11.43
CA CYS A 279 -2.93 -28.83 -11.75
C CYS A 279 -3.16 -27.88 -10.55
N PRO A 280 -2.16 -27.18 -10.02
CA PRO A 280 -2.36 -26.24 -8.92
C PRO A 280 -2.90 -24.88 -9.35
N CYS A 281 -3.64 -24.81 -10.48
CA CYS A 281 -4.07 -23.58 -11.15
C CYS A 281 -4.79 -22.58 -10.22
N ALA A 282 -5.69 -23.09 -9.36
CA ALA A 282 -6.43 -22.26 -8.40
C ALA A 282 -5.50 -21.52 -7.42
N LEU A 283 -4.40 -22.14 -6.98
CA LEU A 283 -3.45 -21.54 -6.03
C LEU A 283 -2.55 -20.52 -6.72
N VAL A 284 -1.99 -20.90 -7.88
CA VAL A 284 -1.06 -20.05 -8.64
C VAL A 284 -1.69 -18.72 -9.03
N ILE A 285 -3.02 -18.71 -9.23
CA ILE A 285 -3.76 -17.52 -9.69
C ILE A 285 -4.34 -16.73 -8.52
N SER A 286 -5.06 -17.40 -7.61
CA SER A 286 -5.85 -16.71 -6.60
C SER A 286 -5.01 -15.98 -5.55
N ILE A 287 -3.79 -16.44 -5.29
CA ILE A 287 -2.96 -15.86 -4.24
C ILE A 287 -2.34 -14.54 -4.67
N PRO A 288 -1.63 -14.42 -5.83
CA PRO A 288 -1.19 -13.12 -6.31
C PRO A 288 -2.37 -12.16 -6.50
N LEU A 289 -3.50 -12.65 -7.04
CA LEU A 289 -4.70 -11.83 -7.23
C LEU A 289 -5.24 -11.27 -5.91
N SER A 290 -5.21 -12.05 -4.82
CA SER A 290 -5.62 -11.58 -3.49
C SER A 290 -4.70 -10.47 -2.98
N PHE A 291 -3.38 -10.60 -3.15
CA PHE A 291 -2.43 -9.56 -2.76
C PHE A 291 -2.59 -8.29 -3.62
N PHE A 292 -2.71 -8.43 -4.94
CA PHE A 292 -3.00 -7.29 -5.81
C PHE A 292 -4.31 -6.60 -5.43
N GLY A 293 -5.35 -7.38 -5.10
CA GLY A 293 -6.60 -6.84 -4.60
C GLY A 293 -6.45 -6.08 -3.28
N GLY A 294 -5.63 -6.60 -2.35
CA GLY A 294 -5.35 -5.96 -1.07
C GLY A 294 -4.55 -4.67 -1.23
N ILE A 295 -3.50 -4.67 -2.07
CA ILE A 295 -2.69 -3.48 -2.38
C ILE A 295 -3.57 -2.42 -3.06
N GLY A 296 -4.36 -2.79 -4.07
CA GLY A 296 -5.27 -1.86 -4.74
C GLY A 296 -6.35 -1.31 -3.81
N GLY A 297 -6.90 -2.14 -2.91
CA GLY A 297 -7.85 -1.69 -1.90
C GLY A 297 -7.24 -0.74 -0.86
N ALA A 298 -5.99 -0.96 -0.45
CA ALA A 298 -5.24 -0.06 0.43
C ALA A 298 -4.98 1.28 -0.25
N SER A 299 -4.52 1.24 -1.49
CA SER A 299 -4.22 2.43 -2.29
C SER A 299 -5.47 3.31 -2.52
N ALA A 300 -6.64 2.70 -2.73
CA ALA A 300 -7.92 3.43 -2.81
C ALA A 300 -8.32 4.15 -1.51
N CYS A 301 -7.66 3.82 -0.39
CA CYS A 301 -7.80 4.50 0.91
C CYS A 301 -6.64 5.46 1.21
N GLY A 302 -5.78 5.78 0.24
CA GLY A 302 -4.61 6.63 0.44
C GLY A 302 -3.45 5.94 1.18
N ILE A 303 -3.38 4.60 1.12
CA ILE A 303 -2.34 3.79 1.77
C ILE A 303 -1.57 3.06 0.69
N LEU A 304 -0.33 3.48 0.41
CA LEU A 304 0.54 2.84 -0.57
C LEU A 304 1.38 1.74 0.10
N VAL A 305 1.34 0.54 -0.46
CA VAL A 305 2.13 -0.60 0.02
C VAL A 305 3.09 -1.03 -1.10
N LYS A 306 4.39 -0.99 -0.84
CA LYS A 306 5.45 -1.25 -1.84
C LYS A 306 5.60 -2.72 -2.26
N GLY A 307 4.73 -3.61 -1.84
CA GLY A 307 4.76 -5.00 -2.27
C GLY A 307 3.94 -5.96 -1.42
N SER A 308 3.68 -7.14 -1.97
CA SER A 308 2.91 -8.18 -1.28
C SER A 308 3.61 -8.72 -0.03
N THR A 309 4.96 -8.69 0.01
CA THR A 309 5.74 -9.02 1.22
C THR A 309 5.36 -8.11 2.37
N TYR A 310 5.33 -6.80 2.15
CA TYR A 310 5.05 -5.82 3.21
C TYR A 310 3.59 -5.88 3.68
N LEU A 311 2.65 -6.20 2.77
CA LEU A 311 1.27 -6.44 3.16
C LEU A 311 1.16 -7.70 4.07
N GLU A 312 1.92 -8.76 3.77
CA GLU A 312 1.98 -9.96 4.62
C GLU A 312 2.63 -9.66 5.98
N GLU A 313 3.70 -8.88 6.01
CA GLU A 313 4.41 -8.50 7.23
C GLU A 313 3.56 -7.57 8.10
N LEU A 314 2.87 -6.60 7.51
CA LEU A 314 1.93 -5.71 8.19
C LEU A 314 0.77 -6.50 8.84
N ALA A 315 0.26 -7.54 8.17
CA ALA A 315 -0.78 -8.41 8.74
C ALA A 315 -0.34 -9.13 10.02
N ARG A 316 0.96 -9.38 10.18
CA ARG A 316 1.58 -10.07 11.34
C ARG A 316 2.14 -9.12 12.39
N THR A 317 2.02 -7.81 12.18
CA THR A 317 2.52 -6.81 13.11
C THR A 317 1.79 -6.90 14.44
N GLY A 318 2.56 -7.05 15.51
CA GLY A 318 2.09 -7.10 16.89
C GLY A 318 2.70 -6.01 17.77
N ILE A 319 3.80 -5.38 17.33
CA ILE A 319 4.43 -4.23 17.99
C ILE A 319 4.43 -3.07 16.99
N VAL A 320 3.92 -1.92 17.40
CA VAL A 320 3.99 -0.67 16.62
C VAL A 320 4.75 0.36 17.43
N VAL A 321 5.80 0.90 16.85
CA VAL A 321 6.67 1.91 17.44
C VAL A 321 6.47 3.20 16.67
N PHE A 322 6.26 4.30 17.38
CA PHE A 322 6.02 5.61 16.81
C PHE A 322 7.15 6.56 17.14
N ASP A 323 7.58 7.35 16.17
CA ASP A 323 8.19 8.64 16.51
C ASP A 323 7.11 9.55 17.10
N LYS A 324 7.51 10.52 17.95
CA LYS A 324 6.58 11.48 18.49
C LYS A 324 6.28 12.61 17.50
N THR A 325 7.34 13.33 17.12
CA THR A 325 7.26 14.62 16.41
C THR A 325 6.88 14.41 14.94
N GLY A 326 5.88 15.14 14.44
CA GLY A 326 5.40 14.97 13.06
C GLY A 326 4.57 13.71 12.83
N THR A 327 4.61 12.72 13.73
CA THR A 327 3.92 11.42 13.61
C THR A 327 2.67 11.36 14.50
N LEU A 328 2.82 11.39 15.82
CA LEU A 328 1.71 11.45 16.78
C LEU A 328 1.29 12.89 17.08
N THR A 329 2.18 13.83 16.85
CA THR A 329 1.98 15.27 17.01
C THR A 329 2.09 15.98 15.65
N GLN A 330 1.66 17.24 15.60
CA GLN A 330 1.66 18.03 14.35
C GLN A 330 3.07 18.47 13.91
N GLY A 331 4.10 18.31 14.76
CA GLY A 331 5.43 18.83 14.51
C GLY A 331 5.51 20.36 14.49
N THR A 332 4.43 21.00 14.90
CA THR A 332 4.32 22.47 14.95
C THR A 332 4.10 22.91 16.38
N PHE A 333 4.95 23.84 16.82
CA PHE A 333 4.80 24.45 18.13
C PHE A 333 3.61 25.43 18.11
N LYS A 334 2.77 25.34 19.15
CA LYS A 334 1.66 26.27 19.36
C LYS A 334 1.67 26.76 20.81
N VAL A 335 1.21 28.00 21.02
CA VAL A 335 0.95 28.50 22.35
C VAL A 335 -0.30 27.78 22.90
N THR A 336 -0.09 26.91 23.89
CA THR A 336 -1.14 26.07 24.50
C THR A 336 -1.64 26.62 25.83
N GLY A 337 -0.89 27.54 26.45
CA GLY A 337 -1.28 28.22 27.68
C GLY A 337 -0.76 29.65 27.71
N ILE A 338 -1.59 30.59 28.21
CA ILE A 338 -1.24 31.98 28.41
C ILE A 338 -1.51 32.28 29.88
N HIS A 339 -0.45 32.61 30.62
CA HIS A 339 -0.51 32.80 32.08
C HIS A 339 0.01 34.18 32.46
N PRO A 340 -0.84 35.22 32.45
CA PRO A 340 -0.44 36.57 32.82
C PRO A 340 -0.20 36.69 34.33
N ALA A 341 0.77 37.52 34.72
CA ALA A 341 0.98 37.94 36.11
C ALA A 341 -0.05 39.01 36.51
N GLU A 342 -0.17 39.29 37.82
CA GLU A 342 -1.07 40.33 38.33
C GLU A 342 -0.79 41.67 37.65
N GLY A 343 -1.85 42.28 37.09
CA GLY A 343 -1.78 43.57 36.40
C GLY A 343 -1.48 43.49 34.89
N THR A 344 -1.32 42.31 34.32
CA THR A 344 -1.14 42.10 32.87
C THR A 344 -2.33 41.32 32.31
N SER A 345 -2.85 41.72 31.15
CA SER A 345 -3.87 40.91 30.46
C SER A 345 -3.22 39.86 29.54
N GLU A 346 -3.97 38.81 29.17
CA GLU A 346 -3.52 37.79 28.21
C GLU A 346 -3.13 38.44 26.87
N GLU A 347 -3.94 39.36 26.36
CA GLU A 347 -3.65 40.07 25.11
C GLU A 347 -2.34 40.88 25.20
N GLN A 348 -2.12 41.59 26.29
CA GLN A 348 -0.88 42.35 26.49
C GLN A 348 0.35 41.45 26.58
N LEU A 349 0.23 40.30 27.24
CA LEU A 349 1.31 39.34 27.37
C LEU A 349 1.72 38.76 26.01
N VAL A 350 0.73 38.31 25.22
CA VAL A 350 0.96 37.75 23.87
C VAL A 350 1.50 38.83 22.93
N GLU A 351 0.94 40.03 22.92
CA GLU A 351 1.39 41.16 22.12
C GLU A 351 2.86 41.51 22.41
N ALA A 352 3.20 41.68 23.68
CA ALA A 352 4.56 42.00 24.09
C ALA A 352 5.56 40.94 23.66
N ALA A 353 5.22 39.65 23.85
CA ALA A 353 6.05 38.55 23.43
C ALA A 353 6.21 38.49 21.89
N ALA A 354 5.11 38.63 21.14
CA ALA A 354 5.10 38.58 19.69
C ALA A 354 5.90 39.73 19.05
N LEU A 355 5.80 40.92 19.57
CA LEU A 355 6.57 42.09 19.14
C LEU A 355 8.05 41.92 19.47
N ALA A 356 8.42 41.45 20.68
CA ALA A 356 9.81 41.23 21.04
C ALA A 356 10.47 40.17 20.14
N GLU A 357 9.73 39.10 19.78
CA GLU A 357 10.17 37.98 18.93
C GLU A 357 9.96 38.22 17.41
N SER A 358 9.60 39.46 17.02
CA SER A 358 9.20 39.77 15.62
C SER A 358 10.26 39.48 14.59
N TRP A 359 11.54 39.68 14.91
CA TRP A 359 12.69 39.47 14.03
C TRP A 359 13.24 38.04 14.04
N SER A 360 12.88 37.23 15.03
CA SER A 360 13.34 35.84 15.13
C SER A 360 12.55 34.91 14.19
N LYS A 361 13.28 34.01 13.55
CA LYS A 361 12.72 32.91 12.72
C LYS A 361 12.63 31.58 13.48
N HIS A 362 12.91 31.62 14.77
CA HIS A 362 12.86 30.40 15.59
C HIS A 362 11.41 29.84 15.64
N PRO A 363 11.20 28.51 15.59
CA PRO A 363 9.85 27.92 15.61
C PRO A 363 8.99 28.38 16.79
N ILE A 364 9.58 28.59 17.95
CA ILE A 364 8.92 29.15 19.15
C ILE A 364 8.42 30.58 18.87
N SER A 365 9.27 31.41 18.26
CA SER A 365 8.91 32.79 17.91
C SER A 365 7.78 32.85 16.88
N LEU A 366 7.82 31.94 15.89
CA LEU A 366 6.75 31.81 14.91
C LEU A 366 5.43 31.40 15.56
N SER A 367 5.44 30.52 16.56
CA SER A 367 4.23 30.10 17.27
C SER A 367 3.63 31.25 18.10
N ILE A 368 4.46 32.10 18.70
CA ILE A 368 4.02 33.26 19.45
C ILE A 368 3.40 34.31 18.51
N LYS A 369 4.04 34.56 17.35
CA LYS A 369 3.50 35.45 16.32
C LYS A 369 2.17 34.95 15.77
N ALA A 370 2.04 33.64 15.54
CA ALA A 370 0.76 33.05 15.13
C ALA A 370 -0.34 33.19 16.17
N ALA A 371 -0.01 33.03 17.45
CA ALA A 371 -0.96 33.25 18.56
C ALA A 371 -1.42 34.70 18.69
N TYR A 372 -0.56 35.67 18.36
CA TYR A 372 -0.94 37.09 18.32
C TYR A 372 -1.96 37.37 17.19
N GLY A 373 -1.83 36.70 16.02
CA GLY A 373 -2.84 36.72 14.95
C GLY A 373 -3.09 38.08 14.28
N ARG A 374 -2.23 39.08 14.51
CA ARG A 374 -2.31 40.41 13.92
C ARG A 374 -1.00 40.72 13.17
N GLU A 375 -1.08 41.60 12.18
CA GLU A 375 0.11 42.08 11.49
C GLU A 375 1.01 42.87 12.44
N ILE A 376 2.29 42.56 12.45
CA ILE A 376 3.28 43.23 13.31
C ILE A 376 3.85 44.42 12.56
N ASP A 377 3.61 45.63 13.06
CA ASP A 377 4.26 46.85 12.56
C ASP A 377 5.72 46.91 13.02
N PRO A 378 6.69 46.78 12.05
CA PRO A 378 8.13 46.81 12.39
C PRO A 378 8.58 48.10 13.10
N ASN A 379 7.86 49.22 12.91
CA ASN A 379 8.22 50.52 13.50
C ASN A 379 7.97 50.57 15.02
N ARG A 380 7.19 49.66 15.55
CA ARG A 380 6.93 49.55 16.99
C ARG A 380 8.08 48.90 17.76
N VAL A 381 9.03 48.29 17.04
CA VAL A 381 10.09 47.45 17.67
C VAL A 381 11.47 47.99 17.31
N THR A 382 12.25 48.34 18.34
CA THR A 382 13.61 48.83 18.22
C THR A 382 14.54 48.11 19.20
N ASP A 383 15.85 48.26 19.03
CA ASP A 383 16.89 47.73 19.96
C ASP A 383 16.76 46.21 20.22
N VAL A 384 16.46 45.42 19.17
CA VAL A 384 16.33 43.96 19.32
C VAL A 384 17.71 43.31 19.55
N GLN A 385 17.83 42.56 20.61
CA GLN A 385 19.04 41.81 20.97
C GLN A 385 18.66 40.35 21.24
N GLU A 386 19.17 39.45 20.43
CA GLU A 386 19.03 38.01 20.64
C GLU A 386 20.16 37.53 21.56
N LEU A 387 19.81 36.91 22.67
CA LEU A 387 20.72 36.35 23.66
C LEU A 387 20.73 34.83 23.50
N GLY A 388 21.71 34.31 22.79
CA GLY A 388 21.79 32.87 22.47
C GLY A 388 21.60 31.96 23.69
N GLY A 389 20.64 31.03 23.62
CA GLY A 389 20.30 30.10 24.69
C GLY A 389 19.52 30.73 25.89
N HIS A 390 19.08 32.00 25.78
CA HIS A 390 18.34 32.71 26.85
C HIS A 390 17.00 33.26 26.35
N GLY A 391 16.97 33.91 25.18
CA GLY A 391 15.80 34.56 24.61
C GLY A 391 16.13 35.89 23.93
N VAL A 392 15.14 36.77 23.84
CA VAL A 392 15.23 38.04 23.12
C VAL A 392 14.86 39.20 24.06
N THR A 393 15.56 40.31 23.90
CA THR A 393 15.19 41.60 24.50
C THR A 393 14.98 42.62 23.39
N ALA A 394 13.94 43.43 23.49
CA ALA A 394 13.61 44.46 22.51
C ALA A 394 12.96 45.67 23.20
N LYS A 395 12.95 46.83 22.53
CA LYS A 395 12.08 47.96 22.90
C LYS A 395 10.82 47.94 22.05
N VAL A 396 9.69 47.76 22.69
CA VAL A 396 8.35 47.75 22.08
C VAL A 396 7.61 49.00 22.52
N ASP A 397 7.25 49.86 21.58
CA ASP A 397 6.62 51.17 21.86
C ASP A 397 7.41 51.99 22.92
N GLY A 398 8.72 51.92 22.86
CA GLY A 398 9.63 52.58 23.80
C GLY A 398 9.82 51.87 25.16
N ARG A 399 9.07 50.80 25.44
CA ARG A 399 9.19 49.99 26.68
C ARG A 399 10.11 48.82 26.47
N THR A 400 10.95 48.49 27.45
CA THR A 400 11.82 47.32 27.38
C THR A 400 11.02 46.05 27.63
N VAL A 401 11.03 45.13 26.68
CA VAL A 401 10.39 43.81 26.76
C VAL A 401 11.47 42.73 26.63
N ALA A 402 11.40 41.75 27.51
CA ALA A 402 12.25 40.56 27.44
C ALA A 402 11.37 39.31 27.36
N ALA A 403 11.62 38.44 26.39
CA ALA A 403 10.95 37.16 26.22
C ALA A 403 12.01 36.03 26.17
N GLY A 404 11.89 34.99 26.99
CA GLY A 404 12.87 33.90 27.03
C GLY A 404 12.68 32.95 28.21
N ASN A 405 13.71 32.14 28.44
CA ASN A 405 13.68 31.15 29.51
C ASN A 405 13.93 31.73 30.91
N ALA A 406 13.81 30.90 31.95
CA ALA A 406 14.04 31.31 33.33
C ALA A 406 15.43 31.94 33.57
N ARG A 407 16.45 31.51 32.83
CA ARG A 407 17.82 32.07 32.92
C ARG A 407 17.88 33.53 32.43
N LEU A 408 17.05 33.90 31.46
CA LEU A 408 16.94 35.28 31.02
C LEU A 408 16.34 36.13 32.15
N MET A 409 15.28 35.66 32.81
CA MET A 409 14.65 36.35 33.94
C MET A 409 15.64 36.52 35.09
N GLU A 410 16.42 35.52 35.43
CA GLU A 410 17.45 35.58 36.46
C GLU A 410 18.53 36.62 36.13
N LYS A 411 18.98 36.73 34.88
CA LYS A 411 19.90 37.77 34.42
C LYS A 411 19.33 39.20 34.60
N LEU A 412 18.02 39.34 34.49
CA LEU A 412 17.32 40.60 34.69
C LEU A 412 16.99 40.86 36.18
N GLY A 413 17.43 39.96 37.07
CA GLY A 413 17.17 40.07 38.50
C GLY A 413 15.73 39.71 38.88
N LEU A 414 14.99 39.07 38.01
CA LEU A 414 13.60 38.67 38.20
C LEU A 414 13.50 37.21 38.61
N LYS A 415 12.61 36.91 39.56
CA LYS A 415 12.35 35.52 39.95
C LYS A 415 11.18 34.98 39.13
N ALA A 416 11.48 34.11 38.18
CA ALA A 416 10.46 33.35 37.44
C ALA A 416 9.80 32.32 38.37
N PRO A 417 8.48 32.13 38.32
CA PRO A 417 7.82 31.08 39.07
C PRO A 417 8.25 29.70 38.56
N ALA A 418 8.29 28.74 39.48
CA ALA A 418 8.49 27.33 39.07
C ALA A 418 7.17 26.86 38.45
N VAL A 419 7.22 26.47 37.18
CA VAL A 419 6.07 25.99 36.41
C VAL A 419 6.14 24.46 36.34
N SER A 420 5.05 23.78 36.71
CA SER A 420 4.93 22.34 36.69
C SER A 420 4.31 21.83 35.37
N GLU A 421 3.88 22.70 34.50
CA GLU A 421 3.27 22.36 33.20
C GLU A 421 4.29 21.84 32.21
N THR A 422 3.85 20.96 31.35
CA THR A 422 4.72 20.24 30.40
C THR A 422 4.78 21.00 29.08
N GLY A 423 5.94 21.52 28.73
CA GLY A 423 6.17 22.27 27.49
C GLY A 423 7.37 23.21 27.58
N THR A 424 7.58 23.97 26.52
CA THR A 424 8.57 25.07 26.52
C THR A 424 7.93 26.30 27.10
N ILE A 425 8.53 26.80 28.17
CA ILE A 425 8.03 27.98 28.87
C ILE A 425 8.81 29.20 28.38
N VAL A 426 8.09 30.20 27.88
CA VAL A 426 8.64 31.51 27.52
C VAL A 426 8.11 32.52 28.55
N HIS A 427 8.99 32.93 29.47
CA HIS A 427 8.72 33.98 30.42
C HIS A 427 8.84 35.34 29.74
N VAL A 428 7.97 36.28 30.14
CA VAL A 428 7.93 37.63 29.59
C VAL A 428 8.09 38.63 30.72
N ALA A 429 8.93 39.63 30.50
CA ALA A 429 9.08 40.77 31.39
C ALA A 429 8.91 42.08 30.62
N ILE A 430 8.21 43.05 31.21
CA ILE A 430 7.95 44.38 30.65
C ILE A 430 8.46 45.41 31.64
N GLU A 431 9.30 46.35 31.20
CA GLU A 431 9.89 47.41 32.03
C GLU A 431 10.54 46.88 33.34
N GLY A 432 11.21 45.71 33.27
CA GLY A 432 11.84 45.09 34.43
C GLY A 432 10.91 44.46 35.43
N MET A 433 9.62 44.33 35.11
CA MET A 433 8.62 43.63 35.92
C MET A 433 8.21 42.34 35.24
N TYR A 434 8.04 41.27 36.01
CA TYR A 434 7.57 39.99 35.49
C TYR A 434 6.12 40.09 35.03
N ALA A 435 5.85 39.86 33.73
CA ALA A 435 4.53 40.04 33.12
C ALA A 435 3.75 38.71 32.98
N GLY A 436 4.42 37.57 33.06
CA GLY A 436 3.79 36.25 32.90
C GLY A 436 4.64 35.28 32.09
N TYR A 437 4.02 34.17 31.69
CA TYR A 437 4.64 33.21 30.80
C TYR A 437 3.67 32.64 29.76
N LEU A 438 4.23 32.21 28.65
CA LEU A 438 3.55 31.46 27.60
C LEU A 438 4.03 30.02 27.65
N LEU A 439 3.09 29.08 27.59
CA LEU A 439 3.36 27.67 27.45
C LEU A 439 3.28 27.27 25.96
N ILE A 440 4.35 26.71 25.43
CA ILE A 440 4.43 26.31 24.05
C ILE A 440 4.70 24.80 24.00
N ALA A 441 3.84 24.07 23.29
CA ALA A 441 3.94 22.65 23.14
C ALA A 441 3.66 22.23 21.70
N ASP A 442 4.19 21.07 21.32
CA ASP A 442 3.83 20.38 20.11
C ASP A 442 2.47 19.68 20.32
N VAL A 443 1.52 19.96 19.45
CA VAL A 443 0.11 19.56 19.63
C VAL A 443 -0.09 18.15 19.11
N VAL A 444 -0.71 17.28 19.91
CA VAL A 444 -1.14 15.93 19.49
C VAL A 444 -2.12 16.03 18.32
N LYS A 445 -1.96 15.19 17.30
CA LYS A 445 -2.90 15.15 16.17
C LYS A 445 -4.28 14.66 16.63
N PRO A 446 -5.37 15.17 16.06
CA PRO A 446 -6.74 14.87 16.53
C PRO A 446 -7.06 13.38 16.63
N HIS A 447 -6.57 12.58 15.69
CA HIS A 447 -6.87 11.14 15.59
C HIS A 447 -5.83 10.21 16.23
N SER A 448 -4.76 10.72 16.86
CA SER A 448 -3.69 9.90 17.43
C SER A 448 -4.19 8.95 18.53
N ALA A 449 -5.02 9.43 19.46
CA ALA A 449 -5.58 8.56 20.49
C ALA A 449 -6.54 7.50 19.91
N GLN A 450 -7.31 7.85 18.87
CA GLN A 450 -8.15 6.90 18.14
C GLN A 450 -7.30 5.87 17.39
N ALA A 451 -6.19 6.29 16.78
CA ALA A 451 -5.25 5.40 16.11
C ALA A 451 -4.71 4.32 17.06
N ILE A 452 -4.23 4.72 18.24
CA ILE A 452 -3.71 3.77 19.24
C ILE A 452 -4.79 2.78 19.69
N ARG A 453 -6.01 3.24 19.97
CA ARG A 453 -7.14 2.34 20.28
C ARG A 453 -7.45 1.40 19.12
N GLY A 454 -7.55 1.94 17.88
CA GLY A 454 -7.83 1.16 16.69
C GLY A 454 -6.76 0.10 16.38
N LEU A 455 -5.49 0.35 16.72
CA LEU A 455 -4.41 -0.61 16.62
C LEU A 455 -4.57 -1.76 17.63
N LYS A 456 -4.92 -1.44 18.88
CA LYS A 456 -5.20 -2.46 19.91
C LYS A 456 -6.38 -3.33 19.52
N ASP A 457 -7.45 -2.74 18.97
CA ASP A 457 -8.61 -3.48 18.43
C ASP A 457 -8.25 -4.32 17.20
N ALA A 458 -7.31 -3.83 16.39
CA ALA A 458 -6.73 -4.61 15.29
C ALA A 458 -5.77 -5.72 15.79
N GLY A 459 -5.54 -5.87 17.11
CA GLY A 459 -4.74 -6.92 17.72
C GLY A 459 -3.24 -6.62 17.77
N VAL A 460 -2.86 -5.34 17.81
CA VAL A 460 -1.51 -4.90 18.21
C VAL A 460 -1.38 -5.13 19.71
N ARG A 461 -0.31 -5.82 20.10
CA ARG A 461 -0.05 -6.15 21.50
C ARG A 461 0.61 -5.02 22.26
N LYS A 462 1.46 -4.24 21.59
CA LYS A 462 2.28 -3.21 22.22
C LYS A 462 2.42 -2.00 21.28
N ALA A 463 2.07 -0.82 21.78
CA ALA A 463 2.28 0.47 21.14
C ALA A 463 3.33 1.24 21.95
N VAL A 464 4.44 1.63 21.31
CA VAL A 464 5.61 2.24 21.93
C VAL A 464 5.88 3.60 21.28
N MET A 465 6.31 4.59 22.04
CA MET A 465 6.76 5.88 21.52
C MET A 465 8.26 6.08 21.78
N LEU A 466 8.98 6.52 20.75
CA LEU A 466 10.36 6.98 20.84
C LEU A 466 10.41 8.48 20.62
N THR A 467 11.13 9.21 21.48
CA THR A 467 11.26 10.67 21.34
C THR A 467 12.60 11.20 21.88
N GLY A 468 13.09 12.27 21.26
CA GLY A 468 14.21 13.06 21.80
C GLY A 468 13.80 14.02 22.93
N ASP A 469 12.52 14.17 23.20
CA ASP A 469 12.04 15.07 24.26
C ASP A 469 12.40 14.59 25.65
N ALA A 470 12.30 15.53 26.60
CA ALA A 470 12.52 15.25 28.02
C ALA A 470 11.44 14.31 28.59
N GLU A 471 11.81 13.52 29.58
CA GLU A 471 10.99 12.51 30.26
C GLU A 471 9.58 13.02 30.66
N PRO A 472 9.38 14.23 31.26
CA PRO A 472 8.07 14.71 31.65
C PRO A 472 7.11 14.90 30.46
N VAL A 473 7.63 15.38 29.31
CA VAL A 473 6.85 15.58 28.07
C VAL A 473 6.43 14.24 27.49
N ALA A 474 7.37 13.31 27.36
CA ALA A 474 7.12 11.97 26.85
C ALA A 474 6.08 11.22 27.68
N LYS A 475 6.18 11.31 29.00
CA LYS A 475 5.23 10.70 29.95
C LYS A 475 3.82 11.27 29.80
N ALA A 476 3.68 12.58 29.67
CA ALA A 476 2.38 13.24 29.51
C ALA A 476 1.70 12.81 28.21
N VAL A 477 2.41 12.87 27.07
CA VAL A 477 1.89 12.46 25.76
C VAL A 477 1.54 10.96 25.75
N SER A 478 2.41 10.10 26.32
CA SER A 478 2.17 8.67 26.41
C SER A 478 0.89 8.33 27.20
N ALA A 479 0.66 9.03 28.32
CA ALA A 479 -0.54 8.87 29.14
C ALA A 479 -1.81 9.35 28.42
N GLU A 480 -1.74 10.49 27.74
CA GLU A 480 -2.85 11.05 26.95
C GLU A 480 -3.28 10.11 25.83
N LEU A 481 -2.31 9.52 25.09
CA LEU A 481 -2.58 8.64 23.98
C LEU A 481 -2.89 7.19 24.39
N GLY A 482 -2.60 6.80 25.63
CA GLY A 482 -2.78 5.43 26.12
C GLY A 482 -1.79 4.44 25.52
N LEU A 483 -0.53 4.87 25.33
CA LEU A 483 0.57 4.02 24.89
C LEU A 483 1.01 3.05 26.00
N ASP A 484 1.60 1.91 25.59
CA ASP A 484 2.02 0.86 26.54
C ASP A 484 3.43 1.13 27.11
N GLU A 485 4.27 1.85 26.33
CA GLU A 485 5.66 2.14 26.69
C GLU A 485 6.14 3.40 25.96
N TYR A 486 7.09 4.11 26.54
CA TYR A 486 7.77 5.21 25.87
C TYR A 486 9.25 5.26 26.28
N HIS A 487 10.08 5.81 25.41
CA HIS A 487 11.50 6.10 25.66
C HIS A 487 11.78 7.56 25.29
N ALA A 488 12.34 8.30 26.24
CA ALA A 488 12.59 9.74 26.16
C ALA A 488 14.08 10.06 26.07
N GLY A 489 14.42 11.28 25.63
CA GLY A 489 15.79 11.78 25.58
C GLY A 489 16.70 11.06 24.59
N LEU A 490 16.13 10.44 23.55
CA LEU A 490 16.87 9.63 22.59
C LEU A 490 17.52 10.48 21.50
N LEU A 491 18.78 10.20 21.22
CA LEU A 491 19.44 10.64 20.00
C LEU A 491 19.05 9.73 18.82
N PRO A 492 19.28 10.14 17.56
CA PRO A 492 18.92 9.31 16.39
C PRO A 492 19.52 7.89 16.42
N GLY A 493 20.76 7.75 16.92
CA GLY A 493 21.40 6.42 17.09
C GLY A 493 20.71 5.57 18.14
N ASP A 494 20.31 6.18 19.27
CA ASP A 494 19.65 5.48 20.37
C ASP A 494 18.27 4.93 19.95
N LYS A 495 17.58 5.63 19.03
CA LYS A 495 16.31 5.12 18.45
C LYS A 495 16.51 3.80 17.73
N VAL A 496 17.61 3.64 16.97
CA VAL A 496 17.94 2.39 16.28
C VAL A 496 18.22 1.28 17.28
N ASP A 497 18.97 1.55 18.35
CA ASP A 497 19.29 0.58 19.40
C ASP A 497 18.02 0.12 20.15
N GLN A 498 17.07 1.03 20.37
CA GLN A 498 15.76 0.68 20.95
C GLN A 498 14.95 -0.23 20.03
N ILE A 499 14.94 0.04 18.71
CA ILE A 499 14.30 -0.85 17.73
C ILE A 499 14.94 -2.24 17.76
N GLU A 500 16.28 -2.35 17.81
CA GLU A 500 16.96 -3.65 17.92
C GLU A 500 16.54 -4.40 19.18
N THR A 501 16.44 -3.71 20.30
CA THR A 501 15.98 -4.29 21.57
C THR A 501 14.55 -4.82 21.46
N LEU A 502 13.65 -4.05 20.87
CA LEU A 502 12.26 -4.45 20.66
C LEU A 502 12.13 -5.60 19.63
N LEU A 503 12.96 -5.61 18.58
CA LEU A 503 13.05 -6.71 17.61
C LEU A 503 13.50 -8.01 18.28
N ALA A 504 14.45 -7.96 19.21
CA ALA A 504 14.91 -9.13 19.96
C ALA A 504 13.84 -9.66 20.93
N ALA A 505 12.95 -8.78 21.43
CA ALA A 505 11.89 -9.11 22.39
C ALA A 505 10.56 -9.56 21.74
N LYS A 506 10.47 -9.57 20.39
CA LYS A 506 9.24 -9.97 19.68
C LYS A 506 8.96 -11.47 19.80
N ARG A 507 7.68 -11.83 19.74
CA ARG A 507 7.24 -13.23 19.75
C ARG A 507 7.59 -13.92 18.41
N PRO A 508 7.68 -15.26 18.38
CA PRO A 508 7.85 -15.99 17.12
C PRO A 508 6.72 -15.65 16.14
N LYS A 509 7.08 -15.29 14.89
CA LYS A 509 6.17 -14.88 13.81
C LYS A 509 5.45 -13.53 14.03
N GLU A 510 5.81 -12.78 15.05
CA GLU A 510 5.38 -11.40 15.27
C GLU A 510 6.33 -10.44 14.54
N ASN A 511 5.80 -9.39 13.94
CA ASN A 511 6.58 -8.34 13.29
C ASN A 511 6.46 -7.04 14.08
N LEU A 512 7.45 -6.18 13.91
CA LEU A 512 7.53 -4.83 14.45
C LEU A 512 7.40 -3.84 13.29
N ALA A 513 6.44 -2.92 13.40
CA ALA A 513 6.35 -1.77 12.52
C ALA A 513 6.88 -0.51 13.21
N PHE A 514 7.64 0.31 12.49
CA PHE A 514 8.02 1.65 12.92
C PHE A 514 7.29 2.69 12.08
N VAL A 515 6.78 3.72 12.73
CA VAL A 515 6.01 4.82 12.11
C VAL A 515 6.74 6.13 12.38
N GLY A 516 7.09 6.85 11.32
CA GLY A 516 7.80 8.12 11.38
C GLY A 516 7.47 9.05 10.22
N ASP A 517 7.91 10.31 10.29
CA ASP A 517 7.78 11.30 9.21
C ASP A 517 8.88 11.18 8.15
N GLY A 518 9.92 10.43 8.42
CA GLY A 518 10.94 9.91 7.52
C GLY A 518 12.14 10.78 7.22
N ILE A 519 12.18 12.05 7.57
CA ILE A 519 13.36 12.88 7.28
C ILE A 519 14.52 12.47 8.18
N ASN A 520 14.28 12.34 9.47
CA ASN A 520 15.30 11.99 10.47
C ASN A 520 15.31 10.49 10.81
N ASP A 521 14.23 9.78 10.48
CA ASP A 521 13.98 8.41 10.91
C ASP A 521 14.25 7.35 9.81
N ALA A 522 14.76 7.75 8.63
CA ALA A 522 15.06 6.82 7.54
C ALA A 522 15.89 5.58 7.95
N PRO A 523 16.91 5.70 8.81
CA PRO A 523 17.65 4.53 9.31
C PRO A 523 16.76 3.60 10.17
N VAL A 524 15.85 4.17 10.96
CA VAL A 524 14.95 3.45 11.85
C VAL A 524 13.85 2.75 11.04
N LEU A 525 13.27 3.46 10.04
CA LEU A 525 12.29 2.92 9.09
C LEU A 525 12.83 1.68 8.36
N SER A 526 14.06 1.79 7.85
CA SER A 526 14.70 0.68 7.12
C SER A 526 15.08 -0.50 8.01
N ARG A 527 15.21 -0.29 9.32
CA ARG A 527 15.61 -1.33 10.27
C ARG A 527 14.45 -2.15 10.81
N ALA A 528 13.27 -1.58 10.88
CA ALA A 528 12.05 -2.27 11.31
C ALA A 528 11.68 -3.42 10.34
N ASP A 529 10.83 -4.36 10.78
CA ASP A 529 10.27 -5.38 9.86
C ASP A 529 9.35 -4.71 8.83
N VAL A 530 8.67 -3.61 9.20
CA VAL A 530 7.85 -2.77 8.31
C VAL A 530 8.07 -1.30 8.68
N GLY A 531 8.61 -0.52 7.76
CA GLY A 531 8.70 0.93 7.87
C GLY A 531 7.42 1.59 7.32
N ILE A 532 6.78 2.45 8.10
CA ILE A 532 5.57 3.21 7.71
C ILE A 532 5.90 4.70 7.75
N ALA A 533 5.85 5.36 6.59
CA ALA A 533 6.00 6.81 6.51
C ALA A 533 4.63 7.50 6.55
N MET A 534 4.56 8.61 7.28
CA MET A 534 3.38 9.46 7.38
C MET A 534 3.58 10.77 6.60
N GLY A 535 2.48 11.32 6.07
CA GLY A 535 2.48 12.63 5.45
C GLY A 535 3.40 12.74 4.24
N ALA A 536 3.43 11.73 3.38
CA ALA A 536 4.39 11.58 2.27
C ALA A 536 4.44 12.76 1.27
N LEU A 537 3.58 13.73 1.42
CA LEU A 537 3.51 14.91 0.55
C LEU A 537 4.68 15.89 0.74
N GLY A 538 5.60 15.63 1.70
CA GLY A 538 6.71 16.53 2.02
C GLY A 538 8.12 15.93 2.03
N SER A 539 8.29 14.60 2.08
CA SER A 539 9.62 14.00 2.22
C SER A 539 9.88 12.84 1.27
N ASP A 540 10.66 13.12 0.24
CA ASP A 540 11.11 12.11 -0.73
C ASP A 540 11.93 10.99 -0.06
N ALA A 541 12.77 11.35 0.92
CA ALA A 541 13.57 10.38 1.69
C ALA A 541 12.70 9.42 2.50
N ALA A 542 11.57 9.89 3.04
CA ALA A 542 10.62 9.05 3.75
C ALA A 542 9.93 8.05 2.82
N ILE A 543 9.49 8.55 1.66
CA ILE A 543 8.88 7.70 0.64
C ILE A 543 9.84 6.61 0.21
N GLU A 544 11.12 6.92 0.01
CA GLU A 544 12.11 5.94 -0.43
C GLU A 544 12.42 4.89 0.66
N ALA A 545 12.58 5.31 1.90
CA ALA A 545 12.97 4.44 3.02
C ALA A 545 11.84 3.55 3.56
N ALA A 546 10.58 3.96 3.45
CA ALA A 546 9.45 3.23 4.01
C ALA A 546 8.94 2.11 3.08
N ASP A 547 8.31 1.10 3.65
CA ASP A 547 7.65 -0.03 2.97
C ASP A 547 6.15 0.22 2.74
N VAL A 548 5.57 1.04 3.60
CA VAL A 548 4.19 1.51 3.54
C VAL A 548 4.18 3.03 3.69
N VAL A 549 3.41 3.71 2.85
CA VAL A 549 3.34 5.17 2.85
C VAL A 549 1.88 5.60 3.02
N LEU A 550 1.61 6.41 4.02
CA LEU A 550 0.31 7.07 4.20
C LEU A 550 0.35 8.40 3.47
N MET A 551 -0.56 8.59 2.53
CA MET A 551 -0.57 9.77 1.65
C MET A 551 -1.05 11.02 2.37
N ASP A 552 -1.88 10.86 3.37
CA ASP A 552 -2.28 11.90 4.30
C ASP A 552 -1.57 11.75 5.66
N ASP A 553 -1.78 12.73 6.50
CA ASP A 553 -1.13 12.82 7.81
C ASP A 553 -2.01 12.25 8.94
N ASP A 554 -2.92 11.30 8.63
CA ASP A 554 -3.83 10.68 9.59
C ASP A 554 -3.31 9.34 10.14
N PRO A 555 -2.88 9.29 11.42
CA PRO A 555 -2.40 8.06 12.05
C PRO A 555 -3.47 6.96 12.18
N ALA A 556 -4.76 7.29 12.11
CA ALA A 556 -5.84 6.30 12.16
C ALA A 556 -5.81 5.34 10.97
N LYS A 557 -5.21 5.74 9.84
CA LYS A 557 -5.04 4.88 8.66
C LYS A 557 -4.09 3.70 8.86
N ILE A 558 -3.21 3.75 9.86
CA ILE A 558 -2.34 2.60 10.19
C ILE A 558 -3.20 1.40 10.62
N ALA A 559 -4.20 1.63 11.48
CA ALA A 559 -5.12 0.58 11.90
C ALA A 559 -5.96 0.03 10.73
N LEU A 560 -6.33 0.89 9.78
CA LEU A 560 -7.02 0.49 8.55
C LEU A 560 -6.11 -0.37 7.67
N ALA A 561 -4.84 0.05 7.46
CA ALA A 561 -3.84 -0.70 6.71
C ALA A 561 -3.66 -2.13 7.25
N MET A 562 -3.55 -2.27 8.57
CA MET A 562 -3.44 -3.57 9.23
C MET A 562 -4.70 -4.43 9.06
N ARG A 563 -5.90 -3.85 9.11
CA ARG A 563 -7.15 -4.57 8.87
C ARG A 563 -7.26 -5.07 7.43
N ILE A 564 -6.88 -4.24 6.46
CA ILE A 564 -6.82 -4.61 5.03
C ILE A 564 -5.82 -5.76 4.84
N ALA A 565 -4.61 -5.63 5.40
CA ALA A 565 -3.58 -6.65 5.33
C ALA A 565 -4.04 -8.00 5.91
N ARG A 566 -4.64 -8.01 7.10
CA ARG A 566 -5.18 -9.21 7.74
C ARG A 566 -6.34 -9.83 6.98
N ARG A 567 -7.24 -9.02 6.42
CA ARG A 567 -8.32 -9.50 5.55
C ARG A 567 -7.77 -10.16 4.30
N THR A 568 -6.80 -9.54 3.65
CA THR A 568 -6.13 -10.08 2.45
C THR A 568 -5.48 -11.42 2.77
N LEU A 569 -4.70 -11.50 3.83
CA LEU A 569 -4.03 -12.73 4.24
C LEU A 569 -5.03 -13.84 4.61
N ARG A 570 -6.14 -13.50 5.26
CA ARG A 570 -7.24 -14.45 5.54
C ARG A 570 -7.84 -15.02 4.25
N ILE A 571 -8.07 -14.19 3.24
CA ILE A 571 -8.56 -14.62 1.92
C ILE A 571 -7.55 -15.56 1.25
N VAL A 572 -6.27 -15.23 1.31
CA VAL A 572 -5.18 -16.08 0.81
C VAL A 572 -5.22 -17.46 1.46
N TYR A 573 -5.28 -17.54 2.80
CA TYR A 573 -5.35 -18.82 3.51
C TYR A 573 -6.65 -19.59 3.23
N GLN A 574 -7.78 -18.90 3.10
CA GLN A 574 -9.05 -19.54 2.68
C GLN A 574 -8.89 -20.22 1.32
N ASN A 575 -8.30 -19.53 0.36
CA ASN A 575 -8.08 -20.09 -0.98
C ASN A 575 -7.11 -21.27 -0.95
N ILE A 576 -6.04 -21.19 -0.16
CA ILE A 576 -5.08 -22.31 -0.01
C ILE A 576 -5.78 -23.54 0.55
N VAL A 577 -6.46 -23.40 1.69
CA VAL A 577 -7.11 -24.54 2.37
C VAL A 577 -8.21 -25.13 1.49
N PHE A 578 -9.06 -24.28 0.90
CA PHE A 578 -10.17 -24.70 0.05
C PHE A 578 -9.66 -25.47 -1.19
N ALA A 579 -8.69 -24.89 -1.92
CA ALA A 579 -8.15 -25.52 -3.12
C ALA A 579 -7.45 -26.85 -2.81
N LEU A 580 -6.62 -26.90 -1.76
CA LEU A 580 -5.90 -28.13 -1.38
C LEU A 580 -6.85 -29.22 -0.89
N ALA A 581 -7.86 -28.88 -0.09
CA ALA A 581 -8.82 -29.86 0.42
C ALA A 581 -9.62 -30.52 -0.69
N ILE A 582 -10.18 -29.74 -1.63
CA ILE A 582 -10.93 -30.31 -2.77
C ILE A 582 -10.02 -31.12 -3.69
N LYS A 583 -8.82 -30.60 -4.00
CA LYS A 583 -7.86 -31.32 -4.83
C LYS A 583 -7.44 -32.65 -4.24
N PHE A 584 -7.12 -32.69 -2.95
CA PHE A 584 -6.77 -33.94 -2.28
C PHE A 584 -7.92 -34.96 -2.32
N ALA A 585 -9.15 -34.51 -2.04
CA ALA A 585 -10.33 -35.38 -2.12
C ALA A 585 -10.52 -35.92 -3.56
N CYS A 586 -10.40 -35.07 -4.58
CA CYS A 586 -10.54 -35.49 -5.98
C CYS A 586 -9.40 -36.41 -6.43
N LEU A 587 -8.16 -36.20 -5.98
CA LEU A 587 -7.03 -37.10 -6.26
C LEU A 587 -7.26 -38.51 -5.70
N VAL A 588 -7.77 -38.62 -4.47
CA VAL A 588 -8.12 -39.92 -3.87
C VAL A 588 -9.23 -40.59 -4.67
N LEU A 589 -10.30 -39.87 -5.03
CA LEU A 589 -11.38 -40.39 -5.85
C LEU A 589 -10.89 -40.82 -7.25
N GLY A 590 -9.99 -40.05 -7.85
CA GLY A 590 -9.36 -40.37 -9.14
C GLY A 590 -8.52 -41.66 -9.08
N ALA A 591 -7.70 -41.80 -8.07
CA ALA A 591 -6.88 -42.98 -7.85
C ALA A 591 -7.72 -44.24 -7.62
N LEU A 592 -8.85 -44.12 -6.90
CA LEU A 592 -9.81 -45.20 -6.70
C LEU A 592 -10.64 -45.54 -7.96
N GLY A 593 -10.57 -44.71 -9.01
CA GLY A 593 -11.35 -44.88 -10.23
C GLY A 593 -12.83 -44.46 -10.10
N LEU A 594 -13.15 -43.69 -9.07
CA LEU A 594 -14.50 -43.14 -8.82
C LEU A 594 -14.70 -41.77 -9.45
N ALA A 595 -13.63 -41.09 -9.87
CA ALA A 595 -13.70 -39.80 -10.56
C ALA A 595 -13.59 -39.99 -12.09
N SER A 596 -14.50 -39.34 -12.82
CA SER A 596 -14.42 -39.21 -14.28
C SER A 596 -13.57 -37.99 -14.66
N MET A 597 -13.19 -37.88 -15.93
CA MET A 597 -12.51 -36.70 -16.48
C MET A 597 -13.34 -35.41 -16.28
N TRP A 598 -14.67 -35.49 -16.35
CA TRP A 598 -15.56 -34.36 -16.06
C TRP A 598 -15.46 -33.88 -14.61
N THR A 599 -15.36 -34.81 -13.67
CA THR A 599 -15.12 -34.48 -12.25
C THR A 599 -13.77 -33.80 -12.07
N ALA A 600 -12.75 -34.27 -12.79
CA ALA A 600 -11.41 -33.68 -12.79
C ALA A 600 -11.42 -32.23 -13.29
N ILE A 601 -12.09 -31.97 -14.42
CA ILE A 601 -12.26 -30.63 -15.00
C ILE A 601 -12.97 -29.71 -14.01
N PHE A 602 -14.08 -30.17 -13.42
CA PHE A 602 -14.84 -29.37 -12.45
C PHE A 602 -13.99 -29.05 -11.21
N ALA A 603 -13.23 -30.02 -10.70
CA ALA A 603 -12.32 -29.83 -9.57
C ALA A 603 -11.19 -28.84 -9.87
N ASP A 604 -10.74 -28.74 -11.11
CA ASP A 604 -9.69 -27.79 -11.48
C ASP A 604 -10.24 -26.40 -11.80
N VAL A 605 -11.10 -26.30 -12.82
CA VAL A 605 -11.62 -25.01 -13.31
C VAL A 605 -12.63 -24.40 -12.34
N GLY A 606 -13.55 -25.22 -11.77
CA GLY A 606 -14.56 -24.74 -10.84
C GLY A 606 -13.97 -24.18 -9.54
N VAL A 607 -12.99 -24.90 -8.98
CA VAL A 607 -12.27 -24.45 -7.77
C VAL A 607 -11.48 -23.18 -8.07
N MET A 608 -10.84 -23.08 -9.23
CA MET A 608 -10.12 -21.88 -9.64
C MET A 608 -11.06 -20.66 -9.74
N VAL A 609 -12.22 -20.80 -10.38
CA VAL A 609 -13.21 -19.72 -10.51
C VAL A 609 -13.67 -19.25 -9.12
N LEU A 610 -14.02 -20.18 -8.23
CA LEU A 610 -14.44 -19.85 -6.86
C LEU A 610 -13.32 -19.15 -6.07
N ALA A 611 -12.08 -19.63 -6.18
CA ALA A 611 -10.92 -19.02 -5.52
C ALA A 611 -10.63 -17.60 -6.05
N VAL A 612 -10.77 -17.38 -7.36
CA VAL A 612 -10.64 -16.05 -7.99
C VAL A 612 -11.74 -15.11 -7.51
N LEU A 613 -13.00 -15.57 -7.48
CA LEU A 613 -14.13 -14.78 -6.95
C LEU A 613 -13.91 -14.41 -5.47
N ASN A 614 -13.39 -15.33 -4.65
CA ASN A 614 -13.04 -15.03 -3.28
C ASN A 614 -11.89 -14.01 -3.20
N ALA A 615 -10.87 -14.11 -4.08
CA ALA A 615 -9.74 -13.18 -4.15
C ALA A 615 -10.17 -11.74 -4.46
N THR A 616 -11.18 -11.55 -5.33
CA THR A 616 -11.68 -10.20 -5.67
C THR A 616 -12.29 -9.45 -4.47
N ARG A 617 -12.66 -10.16 -3.40
CA ARG A 617 -13.15 -9.54 -2.15
C ARG A 617 -12.08 -8.69 -1.45
N ALA A 618 -10.80 -8.91 -1.75
CA ALA A 618 -9.71 -8.11 -1.20
C ALA A 618 -9.71 -6.66 -1.72
N LEU A 619 -10.31 -6.40 -2.89
CA LEU A 619 -10.47 -5.07 -3.47
C LEU A 619 -11.49 -4.19 -2.71
N TYR A 620 -12.47 -4.80 -2.03
CA TYR A 620 -13.57 -4.07 -1.40
C TYR A 620 -13.21 -3.71 0.04
N THR A 621 -12.74 -2.48 0.26
CA THR A 621 -12.27 -1.98 1.57
C THR A 621 -13.22 -0.98 2.23
N LYS A 622 -14.28 -0.54 1.54
CA LYS A 622 -15.23 0.49 2.02
C LYS A 622 -15.88 0.16 3.38
N ASP A 623 -16.16 -1.13 3.64
CA ASP A 623 -16.70 -1.60 4.91
C ASP A 623 -15.69 -1.50 6.07
N LEU A 624 -14.40 -1.64 5.77
CA LEU A 624 -13.33 -1.48 6.75
C LEU A 624 -13.03 0.00 7.04
N ALA A 625 -13.13 0.86 6.03
CA ALA A 625 -12.96 2.30 6.18
C ALA A 625 -14.05 2.90 7.08
N LYS A 626 -15.34 2.60 6.84
CA LYS A 626 -16.44 3.04 7.69
C LYS A 626 -16.32 2.64 9.16
N LYS A 627 -15.75 1.46 9.42
CA LYS A 627 -15.50 0.99 10.79
C LYS A 627 -14.32 1.70 11.46
N ASN A 628 -13.54 2.44 10.71
CA ASN A 628 -12.43 3.24 11.23
C ASN A 628 -12.91 4.64 11.68
N GLU A 629 -14.01 5.13 11.09
CA GLU A 629 -14.62 6.44 11.40
C GLU A 629 -15.55 6.40 12.63
N GLN A 630 -15.97 5.20 13.07
CA GLN A 630 -16.75 4.97 14.31
C GLN A 630 -15.84 4.67 15.50
#